data_f0bf703a8ab4a1721cee4b48ea4093c4
#
_entry.id   f0bf703a8ab4a1721cee4b48ea4093c4
#
_cell.length_a   1.000
_cell.length_b   1.000
_cell.length_c   1.000
_cell.angle_alpha   90.00
_cell.angle_beta   90.00
_cell.angle_gamma   90.00
#
_symmetry.space_group_name_H-M   'P 1'
#
loop_
_entity.id
_entity.type
_entity.pdbx_description
1 polymer ?
#
loop_
_entity_poly.entity_id
_entity_poly.type
_entity_poly.pdbx_seq_one_letter_code
_entity_poly.pdbx_strand_id
1 'polypeptide(L)'
;MKNKRQKTNIKQQVAIVESLDTKIAKAVYAEKKISERIIGYFPYELQFVKATYFGTTQRPAKISAIEKGIVGILLIDGHSSFSTIGQILGLDVVNDKAEKSILSKALDGLRSFNAIEGDDDYIALTEAGKVYADKGERPDTYQKSFDIFVDSD
;
A
#
# COMPACT_ATOMS: atom_id res chain seq x y z
N MET A 1 -1.17 -5.92 67.23
CA MET A 1 -1.26 -5.78 65.73
C MET A 1 -0.09 -4.93 65.27
N LYS A 2 0.94 -5.54 64.67
CA LYS A 2 2.14 -4.83 64.18
C LYS A 2 2.01 -4.54 62.70
N ASN A 3 1.85 -3.26 62.32
CA ASN A 3 1.80 -2.79 60.94
C ASN A 3 3.20 -2.81 60.34
N LYS A 4 3.50 -3.76 59.47
CA LYS A 4 4.71 -3.78 58.63
C LYS A 4 4.51 -2.80 57.48
N ARG A 5 5.13 -1.63 57.55
CA ARG A 5 5.29 -0.73 56.42
C ARG A 5 6.27 -1.38 55.41
N GLN A 6 5.76 -1.84 54.27
CA GLN A 6 6.59 -2.19 53.11
C GLN A 6 7.22 -0.91 52.56
N LYS A 7 8.52 -0.78 52.66
CA LYS A 7 9.30 0.22 51.95
C LYS A 7 9.45 -0.25 50.50
N THR A 8 8.67 0.33 49.60
CA THR A 8 8.85 0.14 48.16
C THR A 8 10.07 0.92 47.71
N ASN A 9 11.18 0.23 47.48
CA ASN A 9 12.39 0.81 46.89
C ASN A 9 12.13 1.03 45.39
N ILE A 10 11.66 2.21 45.03
CA ILE A 10 11.62 2.66 43.64
C ILE A 10 13.06 3.05 43.28
N LYS A 11 13.80 2.13 42.68
CA LYS A 11 15.03 2.46 41.96
C LYS A 11 14.61 3.30 40.73
N GLN A 12 14.68 4.61 40.86
CA GLN A 12 14.65 5.49 39.68
C GLN A 12 15.87 5.12 38.83
N GLN A 13 15.65 4.40 37.74
CA GLN A 13 16.63 4.32 36.67
C GLN A 13 16.68 5.71 36.02
N VAL A 14 17.68 6.49 36.41
CA VAL A 14 18.04 7.71 35.69
C VAL A 14 18.55 7.25 34.33
N ALA A 15 17.70 7.33 33.31
CA ALA A 15 18.16 7.16 31.94
C ALA A 15 19.12 8.31 31.66
N ILE A 16 20.41 7.99 31.52
CA ILE A 16 21.42 8.95 31.06
C ILE A 16 21.04 9.28 29.61
N VAL A 17 20.38 10.41 29.42
CA VAL A 17 20.12 10.92 28.08
C VAL A 17 21.45 11.39 27.51
N GLU A 18 21.99 10.61 26.58
CA GLU A 18 23.21 10.95 25.87
C GLU A 18 23.01 12.25 25.09
N SER A 19 23.92 13.20 25.23
CA SER A 19 23.80 14.46 24.50
C SER A 19 23.84 14.23 22.98
N LEU A 20 23.23 15.14 22.22
CA LEU A 20 23.23 15.08 20.76
C LEU A 20 24.66 15.07 20.21
N ASP A 21 25.53 15.89 20.77
CA ASP A 21 26.94 15.96 20.40
C ASP A 21 27.68 14.63 20.57
N THR A 22 27.39 13.91 21.66
CA THR A 22 27.98 12.59 21.89
C THR A 22 27.51 11.58 20.85
N LYS A 23 26.22 11.63 20.47
CA LYS A 23 25.67 10.75 19.42
C LYS A 23 26.29 11.04 18.07
N ILE A 24 26.43 12.33 17.69
CA ILE A 24 27.06 12.74 16.43
C ILE A 24 28.53 12.31 16.42
N ALA A 25 29.28 12.58 17.48
CA ALA A 25 30.66 12.16 17.57
C ALA A 25 30.83 10.64 17.38
N LYS A 26 29.98 9.83 18.05
CA LYS A 26 29.99 8.37 17.87
C LYS A 26 29.70 7.94 16.44
N ALA A 27 28.71 8.55 15.77
CA ALA A 27 28.37 8.24 14.39
C ALA A 27 29.54 8.56 13.45
N VAL A 28 30.15 9.75 13.58
CA VAL A 28 31.33 10.15 12.78
C VAL A 28 32.52 9.22 13.01
N TYR A 29 32.76 8.80 14.27
CA TYR A 29 33.84 7.85 14.56
C TYR A 29 33.57 6.44 14.02
N ALA A 30 32.31 6.02 13.96
CA ALA A 30 31.94 4.71 13.43
C ALA A 30 32.12 4.62 11.90
N GLU A 31 31.91 5.72 11.17
CA GLU A 31 31.99 5.77 9.72
C GLU A 31 33.39 6.08 9.19
N LYS A 32 34.29 6.57 10.04
CA LYS A 32 35.63 6.94 9.57
C LYS A 32 36.42 5.74 9.05
N LYS A 33 37.15 5.94 7.94
CA LYS A 33 38.10 4.96 7.42
C LYS A 33 39.38 4.91 8.28
N ILE A 34 40.08 3.77 8.26
CA ILE A 34 41.32 3.57 9.04
C ILE A 34 42.38 4.63 8.75
N SER A 35 42.45 5.14 7.50
CA SER A 35 43.40 6.15 7.05
C SER A 35 42.98 7.60 7.38
N GLU A 36 41.78 7.81 7.90
CA GLU A 36 41.24 9.15 8.19
C GLU A 36 41.46 9.53 9.65
N ARG A 37 41.82 10.78 9.88
CA ARG A 37 41.95 11.37 11.21
C ARG A 37 40.90 12.47 11.37
N ILE A 38 40.06 12.35 12.40
CA ILE A 38 39.13 13.42 12.77
C ILE A 38 39.92 14.52 13.48
N ILE A 39 39.95 15.72 12.89
CA ILE A 39 40.64 16.88 13.44
C ILE A 39 39.72 17.64 14.41
N GLY A 40 38.41 17.64 14.12
CA GLY A 40 37.38 18.29 14.92
C GLY A 40 36.03 18.22 14.23
N TYR A 41 35.01 18.71 14.91
CA TYR A 41 33.66 18.87 14.35
C TYR A 41 33.09 20.20 14.87
N PHE A 42 32.23 20.79 14.06
CA PHE A 42 31.51 22.00 14.42
C PHE A 42 30.02 21.65 14.40
N PRO A 43 29.35 21.63 15.55
CA PRO A 43 27.92 21.50 15.57
C PRO A 43 27.27 22.76 15.01
N TYR A 44 26.34 22.61 14.06
CA TYR A 44 25.51 23.72 13.59
C TYR A 44 24.05 23.26 13.60
N GLU A 45 23.16 24.19 13.81
CA GLU A 45 21.73 23.93 13.91
C GLU A 45 21.12 24.09 12.52
N LEU A 46 20.47 23.01 12.05
CA LEU A 46 19.66 23.04 10.84
C LEU A 46 18.20 23.16 11.24
N GLN A 47 17.53 24.16 10.72
CA GLN A 47 16.10 24.32 10.91
C GLN A 47 15.35 23.70 9.76
N PHE A 48 14.53 22.68 10.06
CA PHE A 48 13.69 22.03 9.06
C PHE A 48 12.22 22.35 9.33
N VAL A 49 11.54 22.73 8.29
CA VAL A 49 10.08 22.82 8.29
C VAL A 49 9.52 21.49 7.81
N LYS A 50 8.70 20.86 8.65
CA LYS A 50 7.95 19.67 8.28
C LYS A 50 6.69 20.06 7.54
N ALA A 51 6.54 19.63 6.30
CA ALA A 51 5.32 19.76 5.53
C ALA A 51 4.73 18.37 5.26
N THR A 52 3.43 18.22 5.50
CA THR A 52 2.70 16.97 5.22
C THR A 52 1.90 17.15 3.94
N TYR A 53 2.19 16.33 2.94
CA TYR A 53 1.47 16.29 1.66
C TYR A 53 0.60 15.04 1.61
N PHE A 54 -0.59 15.20 1.04
CA PHE A 54 -1.47 14.09 0.70
C PHE A 54 -1.33 13.81 -0.80
N GLY A 55 -0.97 12.60 -1.11
CA GLY A 55 -0.82 12.17 -2.50
C GLY A 55 -1.53 10.86 -2.75
N THR A 56 -1.86 10.63 -4.03
CA THR A 56 -2.39 9.35 -4.48
C THR A 56 -1.23 8.48 -4.95
N THR A 57 -1.18 7.27 -4.47
CA THR A 57 -0.19 6.27 -4.90
C THR A 57 -0.88 4.98 -5.32
N GLN A 58 -0.19 4.16 -6.09
CA GLN A 58 -0.69 2.87 -6.55
C GLN A 58 0.04 1.74 -5.83
N ARG A 59 -0.70 0.69 -5.52
CA ARG A 59 -0.17 -0.57 -5.02
C ARG A 59 -0.80 -1.73 -5.78
N PRO A 60 -0.15 -2.89 -5.90
CA PRO A 60 -0.80 -4.07 -6.43
C PRO A 60 -1.89 -4.55 -5.47
N ALA A 61 -3.07 -4.81 -5.98
CA ALA A 61 -4.17 -5.43 -5.26
C ALA A 61 -4.58 -6.71 -5.99
N LYS A 62 -4.89 -7.76 -5.22
CA LYS A 62 -5.33 -9.03 -5.80
C LYS A 62 -6.69 -8.86 -6.46
N ILE A 63 -6.85 -9.47 -7.62
CA ILE A 63 -8.13 -9.58 -8.32
C ILE A 63 -9.03 -10.53 -7.52
N SER A 64 -10.31 -10.20 -7.33
CA SER A 64 -11.29 -11.05 -6.65
C SER A 64 -11.53 -12.36 -7.40
N ALA A 65 -12.12 -13.34 -6.74
CA ALA A 65 -12.42 -14.63 -7.38
C ALA A 65 -13.35 -14.50 -8.58
N ILE A 66 -14.36 -13.63 -8.50
CA ILE A 66 -15.31 -13.38 -9.59
C ILE A 66 -14.59 -12.68 -10.76
N GLU A 67 -13.81 -11.63 -10.48
CA GLU A 67 -13.01 -10.95 -11.50
C GLU A 67 -12.04 -11.91 -12.20
N LYS A 68 -11.42 -12.84 -11.46
CA LYS A 68 -10.57 -13.90 -12.04
C LYS A 68 -11.36 -14.83 -12.97
N GLY A 69 -12.57 -15.21 -12.56
CA GLY A 69 -13.46 -16.02 -13.38
C GLY A 69 -13.80 -15.31 -14.69
N ILE A 70 -14.22 -14.05 -14.62
CA ILE A 70 -14.54 -13.22 -15.80
C ILE A 70 -13.33 -13.12 -16.74
N VAL A 71 -12.18 -12.73 -16.21
CA VAL A 71 -10.96 -12.59 -16.99
C VAL A 71 -10.53 -13.92 -17.61
N GLY A 72 -10.67 -15.04 -16.87
CA GLY A 72 -10.39 -16.38 -17.39
C GLY A 72 -11.28 -16.78 -18.56
N ILE A 73 -12.60 -16.49 -18.49
CA ILE A 73 -13.55 -16.72 -19.60
C ILE A 73 -13.12 -15.90 -20.83
N LEU A 74 -12.87 -14.61 -20.64
CA LEU A 74 -12.50 -13.70 -21.74
C LEU A 74 -11.13 -14.05 -22.36
N LEU A 75 -10.20 -14.64 -21.59
CA LEU A 75 -8.94 -15.15 -22.15
C LEU A 75 -9.14 -16.35 -23.08
N ILE A 76 -10.09 -17.21 -22.77
CA ILE A 76 -10.36 -18.43 -23.55
C ILE A 76 -11.19 -18.09 -24.79
N ASP A 77 -12.27 -17.32 -24.60
CA ASP A 77 -13.27 -17.05 -25.66
C ASP A 77 -12.91 -15.83 -26.51
N GLY A 78 -11.98 -15.01 -26.05
CA GLY A 78 -11.62 -13.72 -26.68
C GLY A 78 -12.61 -12.60 -26.36
N HIS A 79 -13.91 -12.89 -26.43
CA HIS A 79 -15.01 -12.00 -26.03
C HIS A 79 -16.21 -12.79 -25.57
N SER A 80 -17.09 -12.15 -24.78
CA SER A 80 -18.33 -12.80 -24.31
C SER A 80 -19.38 -11.75 -23.95
N SER A 81 -20.66 -12.16 -23.84
CA SER A 81 -21.71 -11.27 -23.36
C SER A 81 -21.89 -11.37 -21.84
N PHE A 82 -22.50 -10.36 -21.24
CA PHE A 82 -22.88 -10.33 -19.82
C PHE A 82 -23.64 -11.62 -19.40
N SER A 83 -24.62 -11.99 -20.21
CA SER A 83 -25.46 -13.16 -19.99
C SER A 83 -24.65 -14.47 -20.01
N THR A 84 -23.76 -14.62 -21.00
CA THR A 84 -22.90 -15.81 -21.17
C THR A 84 -21.90 -15.92 -20.01
N ILE A 85 -21.27 -14.81 -19.60
CA ILE A 85 -20.38 -14.80 -18.47
C ILE A 85 -21.10 -15.21 -17.18
N GLY A 86 -22.33 -14.68 -16.95
CA GLY A 86 -23.18 -15.07 -15.83
C GLY A 86 -23.45 -16.56 -15.83
N GLN A 87 -23.86 -17.10 -16.95
CA GLN A 87 -24.18 -18.53 -17.10
C GLN A 87 -22.95 -19.43 -16.80
N ILE A 88 -21.78 -19.08 -17.35
CA ILE A 88 -20.54 -19.86 -17.13
C ILE A 88 -20.12 -19.81 -15.65
N LEU A 89 -20.31 -18.66 -14.98
CA LEU A 89 -20.02 -18.50 -13.55
C LEU A 89 -21.08 -19.15 -12.65
N GLY A 90 -22.18 -19.68 -13.19
CA GLY A 90 -23.28 -20.27 -12.44
C GLY A 90 -24.18 -19.23 -11.76
N LEU A 91 -24.26 -18.01 -12.32
CA LEU A 91 -25.07 -16.92 -11.80
C LEU A 91 -26.38 -16.80 -12.61
N ASP A 92 -27.53 -16.73 -11.94
CA ASP A 92 -28.81 -16.43 -12.57
C ASP A 92 -29.03 -14.94 -12.72
N VAL A 93 -28.35 -14.37 -13.69
CA VAL A 93 -28.40 -12.91 -13.97
C VAL A 93 -29.73 -12.45 -14.57
N VAL A 94 -30.59 -13.38 -14.97
CA VAL A 94 -31.90 -13.08 -15.57
C VAL A 94 -32.97 -12.92 -14.49
N ASN A 95 -33.05 -13.88 -13.56
CA ASN A 95 -34.10 -13.92 -12.57
C ASN A 95 -33.68 -13.41 -11.19
N ASP A 96 -32.39 -13.47 -10.84
CA ASP A 96 -31.87 -13.01 -9.56
C ASP A 96 -31.19 -11.65 -9.67
N LYS A 97 -31.83 -10.65 -9.06
CA LYS A 97 -31.31 -9.27 -9.02
C LYS A 97 -30.01 -9.14 -8.21
N ALA A 98 -29.82 -9.97 -7.19
CA ALA A 98 -28.61 -9.92 -6.36
C ALA A 98 -27.42 -10.47 -7.13
N GLU A 99 -27.56 -11.59 -7.82
CA GLU A 99 -26.53 -12.20 -8.64
C GLU A 99 -26.17 -11.31 -9.84
N LYS A 100 -27.18 -10.72 -10.49
CA LYS A 100 -26.99 -9.71 -11.52
C LYS A 100 -26.15 -8.52 -10.99
N SER A 101 -26.47 -8.02 -9.79
CA SER A 101 -25.73 -6.90 -9.17
C SER A 101 -24.28 -7.27 -8.84
N ILE A 102 -24.02 -8.52 -8.44
CA ILE A 102 -22.67 -9.00 -8.16
C ILE A 102 -21.83 -9.00 -9.44
N LEU A 103 -22.36 -9.56 -10.52
CA LEU A 103 -21.67 -9.60 -11.81
C LEU A 103 -21.44 -8.19 -12.37
N SER A 104 -22.47 -7.32 -12.32
CA SER A 104 -22.36 -5.93 -12.77
C SER A 104 -21.26 -5.19 -12.03
N LYS A 105 -21.21 -5.27 -10.70
CA LYS A 105 -20.15 -4.63 -9.89
C LYS A 105 -18.75 -5.15 -10.22
N ALA A 106 -18.61 -6.44 -10.48
CA ALA A 106 -17.32 -7.02 -10.86
C ALA A 106 -16.86 -6.49 -12.24
N LEU A 107 -17.78 -6.39 -13.21
CA LEU A 107 -17.50 -5.82 -14.52
C LEU A 107 -17.19 -4.32 -14.44
N ASP A 108 -17.95 -3.56 -13.65
CA ASP A 108 -17.67 -2.14 -13.40
C ASP A 108 -16.30 -1.93 -12.74
N GLY A 109 -15.94 -2.82 -11.83
CA GLY A 109 -14.60 -2.87 -11.26
C GLY A 109 -13.53 -3.04 -12.34
N LEU A 110 -13.67 -4.05 -13.21
CA LEU A 110 -12.72 -4.30 -14.29
C LEU A 110 -12.67 -3.16 -15.32
N ARG A 111 -13.81 -2.54 -15.65
CA ARG A 111 -13.87 -1.33 -16.51
C ARG A 111 -13.12 -0.15 -15.90
N SER A 112 -13.26 0.07 -14.58
CA SER A 112 -12.61 1.18 -13.88
C SER A 112 -11.08 1.12 -13.92
N PHE A 113 -10.51 -0.07 -14.14
CA PHE A 113 -9.06 -0.30 -14.32
C PHE A 113 -8.67 -0.47 -15.77
N ASN A 114 -9.59 -0.20 -16.70
CA ASN A 114 -9.37 -0.39 -18.13
C ASN A 114 -8.90 -1.83 -18.47
N ALA A 115 -9.39 -2.82 -17.73
CA ALA A 115 -9.08 -4.23 -17.96
C ALA A 115 -9.95 -4.86 -19.03
N ILE A 116 -11.18 -4.37 -19.19
CA ILE A 116 -12.14 -4.81 -20.19
C ILE A 116 -12.69 -3.63 -20.97
N GLU A 117 -13.12 -3.88 -22.17
CA GLU A 117 -13.78 -2.92 -23.06
C GLU A 117 -15.05 -3.52 -23.65
N GLY A 118 -15.87 -2.65 -24.25
CA GLY A 118 -17.14 -3.03 -24.86
C GLY A 118 -18.34 -2.84 -23.94
N ASP A 119 -19.52 -3.20 -24.47
CA ASP A 119 -20.80 -3.13 -23.79
C ASP A 119 -21.23 -4.51 -23.21
N ASP A 120 -22.49 -4.62 -22.76
CA ASP A 120 -22.96 -5.87 -22.14
C ASP A 120 -23.17 -7.02 -23.17
N ASP A 121 -23.28 -6.71 -24.46
CA ASP A 121 -23.40 -7.71 -25.51
C ASP A 121 -22.04 -8.18 -26.02
N TYR A 122 -21.02 -7.35 -25.90
CA TYR A 122 -19.67 -7.64 -26.35
C TYR A 122 -18.63 -7.12 -25.36
N ILE A 123 -18.11 -7.99 -24.51
CA ILE A 123 -17.08 -7.69 -23.53
C ILE A 123 -15.80 -8.40 -23.95
N ALA A 124 -14.70 -7.67 -24.05
CA ALA A 124 -13.39 -8.21 -24.40
C ALA A 124 -12.31 -7.70 -23.43
N LEU A 125 -11.18 -8.45 -23.35
CA LEU A 125 -10.01 -7.97 -22.58
C LEU A 125 -9.22 -6.95 -23.38
N THR A 126 -8.85 -5.87 -22.71
CA THR A 126 -7.83 -4.95 -23.21
C THR A 126 -6.42 -5.55 -23.04
N GLU A 127 -5.40 -4.92 -23.61
CA GLU A 127 -4.00 -5.32 -23.37
C GLU A 127 -3.63 -5.19 -21.88
N ALA A 128 -4.14 -4.19 -21.18
CA ALA A 128 -3.97 -4.05 -19.73
C ALA A 128 -4.64 -5.20 -18.97
N GLY A 129 -5.84 -5.59 -19.39
CA GLY A 129 -6.57 -6.72 -18.82
C GLY A 129 -5.83 -8.05 -18.94
N LYS A 130 -5.16 -8.30 -20.07
CA LYS A 130 -4.33 -9.49 -20.27
C LYS A 130 -3.16 -9.52 -19.29
N VAL A 131 -2.50 -8.38 -19.04
CA VAL A 131 -1.42 -8.27 -18.06
C VAL A 131 -1.92 -8.51 -16.62
N TYR A 132 -3.12 -8.01 -16.29
CA TYR A 132 -3.71 -8.24 -14.96
C TYR A 132 -4.12 -9.70 -14.78
N ALA A 133 -4.58 -10.34 -15.84
CA ALA A 133 -4.88 -11.78 -15.85
C ALA A 133 -3.65 -12.62 -15.52
N ASP A 134 -2.54 -12.33 -16.19
CA ASP A 134 -1.28 -13.05 -16.01
C ASP A 134 -0.71 -12.87 -14.60
N LYS A 135 -0.70 -11.66 -14.08
CA LYS A 135 -0.17 -11.34 -12.74
C LYS A 135 -1.13 -11.71 -11.60
N GLY A 136 -2.42 -11.84 -11.87
CA GLY A 136 -3.46 -12.01 -10.83
C GLY A 136 -3.62 -10.80 -9.92
N GLU A 137 -3.11 -9.64 -10.34
CA GLU A 137 -3.07 -8.38 -9.59
C GLU A 137 -3.46 -7.21 -10.51
N ARG A 138 -4.07 -6.20 -9.92
CA ARG A 138 -4.46 -4.94 -10.57
C ARG A 138 -3.90 -3.74 -9.82
N PRO A 139 -3.73 -2.59 -10.45
CA PRO A 139 -3.39 -1.37 -9.73
C PRO A 139 -4.58 -0.94 -8.86
N ASP A 140 -4.31 -0.68 -7.60
CA ASP A 140 -5.25 -0.08 -6.65
C ASP A 140 -4.70 1.27 -6.21
N THR A 141 -5.53 2.30 -6.22
CA THR A 141 -5.14 3.65 -5.82
C THR A 141 -5.57 3.92 -4.40
N TYR A 142 -4.66 4.44 -3.60
CA TYR A 142 -4.97 4.85 -2.24
C TYR A 142 -4.30 6.19 -1.90
N GLN A 143 -4.90 6.91 -0.98
CA GLN A 143 -4.31 8.14 -0.47
C GLN A 143 -3.28 7.82 0.61
N LYS A 144 -2.15 8.48 0.53
CA LYS A 144 -1.08 8.38 1.51
C LYS A 144 -0.56 9.77 1.85
N SER A 145 -0.29 9.99 3.14
CA SER A 145 0.43 11.18 3.58
C SER A 145 1.93 10.94 3.50
N PHE A 146 2.65 11.97 3.05
CA PHE A 146 4.10 12.00 2.97
C PHE A 146 4.60 13.19 3.78
N ASP A 147 5.51 12.93 4.71
CA ASP A 147 6.20 13.99 5.42
C ASP A 147 7.48 14.34 4.68
N ILE A 148 7.61 15.61 4.34
CA ILE A 148 8.81 16.17 3.72
C ILE A 148 9.41 17.16 4.70
N PHE A 149 10.71 17.08 4.88
CA PHE A 149 11.47 18.03 5.66
C PHE A 149 12.22 18.94 4.67
N VAL A 150 11.95 20.22 4.75
CA VAL A 150 12.55 21.23 3.88
C VAL A 150 13.41 22.13 4.74
N ASP A 151 14.63 22.42 4.27
CA ASP A 151 15.48 23.43 4.88
C ASP A 151 14.79 24.78 4.81
N SER A 152 14.84 25.54 5.89
CA SER A 152 14.14 26.83 6.01
C SER A 152 14.95 28.02 5.49
N ASP A 153 16.19 27.79 4.99
CA ASP A 153 17.04 28.84 4.44
C ASP A 153 16.71 29.20 2.99
#